data_a6ec0ba364003ae657bde611a245cbd5
#
_entry.id   a6ec0ba364003ae657bde611a245cbd5
#
_cell.length_a   1.000
_cell.length_b   1.000
_cell.length_c   1.000
_cell.angle_alpha   90.00
_cell.angle_beta   90.00
_cell.angle_gamma   90.00
#
_symmetry.space_group_name_H-M   'P 1'
#
loop_
_entity.id
_entity.type
_entity.pdbx_description
1 polymer ?
#
loop_
_entity_poly.entity_id
_entity_poly.type
_entity_poly.pdbx_seq_one_letter_code
_entity_poly.pdbx_strand_id
1 'polypeptide(L)'
;MAKYVIGPDVAIHLAHDEAVTRDDHQILAPALLRSQLLSLLYQAVHRGEMTHKDAERRLSYVRGLRIRLLGDRVLHSVAWKVADQLGWPDTFDAEYVALTQLQADALITLDR
;
A
#
# COMPACT_ATOMS: atom_id res chain seq x y z
N MET A 1 11.43 15.75 7.35
CA MET A 1 10.51 14.62 7.49
C MET A 1 10.63 13.73 6.28
N ALA A 2 10.89 12.46 6.48
CA ALA A 2 10.98 11.52 5.39
C ALA A 2 9.58 11.08 4.95
N LYS A 3 9.43 10.88 3.64
CA LYS A 3 8.17 10.44 3.04
C LYS A 3 8.38 9.08 2.40
N TYR A 4 7.57 8.11 2.80
CA TYR A 4 7.67 6.74 2.30
C TYR A 4 6.35 6.28 1.71
N VAL A 5 6.41 5.60 0.58
CA VAL A 5 5.26 4.89 0.02
C VAL A 5 5.33 3.44 0.48
N ILE A 6 4.22 2.90 0.96
CA ILE A 6 4.14 1.49 1.34
C ILE A 6 3.12 0.77 0.49
N GLY A 7 3.40 -0.50 0.17
CA GLY A 7 2.45 -1.36 -0.52
C GLY A 7 1.55 -2.11 0.46
N PRO A 8 0.57 -2.86 -0.05
CA PRO A 8 -0.36 -3.61 0.81
C PRO A 8 0.33 -4.70 1.63
N ASP A 9 1.38 -5.30 1.10
CA ASP A 9 2.18 -6.30 1.83
C ASP A 9 2.82 -5.71 3.07
N VAL A 10 3.40 -4.50 2.96
CA VAL A 10 4.00 -3.82 4.10
C VAL A 10 2.92 -3.42 5.11
N ALA A 11 1.77 -2.93 4.64
CA ALA A 11 0.67 -2.55 5.53
C ALA A 11 0.17 -3.74 6.34
N ILE A 12 0.03 -4.91 5.71
CA ILE A 12 -0.38 -6.14 6.39
C ILE A 12 0.67 -6.57 7.41
N HIS A 13 1.94 -6.48 7.05
CA HIS A 13 3.04 -6.84 7.94
C HIS A 13 3.07 -5.94 9.19
N LEU A 14 2.91 -4.64 9.01
CA LEU A 14 2.83 -3.71 10.13
C LEU A 14 1.64 -4.02 11.05
N ALA A 15 0.50 -4.37 10.45
CA ALA A 15 -0.70 -4.74 11.21
C ALA A 15 -0.51 -6.05 11.97
N HIS A 16 0.20 -7.03 11.40
CA HIS A 16 0.48 -8.30 12.05
C HIS A 16 1.30 -8.09 13.33
N ASP A 17 2.31 -7.24 13.25
CA ASP A 17 3.20 -6.95 14.37
C ASP A 17 2.66 -5.85 15.29
N GLU A 18 1.54 -5.24 14.92
CA GLU A 18 0.98 -4.07 15.61
C GLU A 18 2.05 -3.00 15.84
N ALA A 19 2.89 -2.80 14.82
CA ALA A 19 4.02 -1.90 14.90
C ALA A 19 3.58 -0.46 15.09
N VAL A 20 4.39 0.31 15.80
CA VAL A 20 4.16 1.74 15.98
C VAL A 20 5.04 2.49 14.99
N THR A 21 4.43 3.33 14.16
CA THR A 21 5.17 4.15 13.22
C THR A 21 5.66 5.42 13.90
N ARG A 22 6.81 5.92 13.46
CA ARG A 22 7.41 7.12 14.04
C ARG A 22 6.73 8.36 13.48
N ASP A 23 6.55 9.37 14.33
CA ASP A 23 5.89 10.62 13.95
C ASP A 23 6.72 11.46 12.99
N ASP A 24 8.03 11.22 12.90
CA ASP A 24 8.92 11.96 12.01
C ASP A 24 8.89 11.44 10.57
N HIS A 25 8.06 10.44 10.28
CA HIS A 25 7.87 9.92 8.94
C HIS A 25 6.44 10.17 8.46
N GLN A 26 6.31 10.43 7.17
CA GLN A 26 5.01 10.50 6.51
C GLN A 26 4.84 9.30 5.61
N ILE A 27 3.72 8.59 5.78
CA ILE A 27 3.40 7.41 4.97
C ILE A 27 2.39 7.81 3.90
N LEU A 28 2.70 7.44 2.67
CA LEU A 28 1.85 7.70 1.50
C LEU A 28 1.48 6.37 0.84
N ALA A 29 0.34 6.34 0.19
CA ALA A 29 -0.03 5.20 -0.63
C ALA A 29 -1.04 5.64 -1.69
N PRO A 30 -1.12 4.92 -2.83
CA PRO A 30 -2.22 5.14 -3.76
C PRO A 30 -3.55 4.83 -3.10
N ALA A 31 -4.62 5.50 -3.52
CA ALA A 31 -5.97 5.21 -3.03
C ALA A 31 -6.34 3.73 -3.24
N LEU A 32 -5.76 3.11 -4.25
CA LEU A 32 -5.88 1.68 -4.54
C LEU A 32 -5.55 0.79 -3.35
N LEU A 33 -4.69 1.22 -2.43
CA LEU A 33 -4.26 0.43 -1.27
C LEU A 33 -5.45 -0.14 -0.50
N ARG A 34 -6.50 0.64 -0.30
CA ARG A 34 -7.67 0.21 0.49
C ARG A 34 -8.33 -1.01 -0.11
N SER A 35 -8.57 -0.99 -1.41
CA SER A 35 -9.22 -2.11 -2.10
C SER A 35 -8.31 -3.32 -2.18
N GLN A 36 -7.04 -3.11 -2.41
CA GLN A 36 -6.07 -4.20 -2.45
C GLN A 36 -5.94 -4.89 -1.09
N LEU A 37 -5.85 -4.10 -0.02
CA LEU A 37 -5.74 -4.62 1.34
C LEU A 37 -6.97 -5.44 1.71
N LEU A 38 -8.16 -4.90 1.43
CA LEU A 38 -9.41 -5.60 1.69
C LEU A 38 -9.45 -6.94 0.96
N SER A 39 -9.08 -6.94 -0.32
CA SER A 39 -9.10 -8.15 -1.14
C SER A 39 -8.10 -9.20 -0.63
N LEU A 40 -6.89 -8.78 -0.28
CA LEU A 40 -5.87 -9.70 0.22
C LEU A 40 -6.27 -10.35 1.54
N LEU A 41 -6.87 -9.58 2.44
CA LEU A 41 -7.34 -10.12 3.72
C LEU A 41 -8.55 -11.05 3.52
N TYR A 42 -9.46 -10.67 2.64
CA TYR A 42 -10.58 -11.54 2.29
C TYR A 42 -10.09 -12.89 1.74
N GLN A 43 -9.12 -12.85 0.81
CA GLN A 43 -8.57 -14.07 0.23
C GLN A 43 -7.91 -14.95 1.27
N ALA A 44 -7.17 -14.35 2.22
CA ALA A 44 -6.53 -15.11 3.29
C ALA A 44 -7.55 -15.82 4.18
N VAL A 45 -8.66 -15.14 4.52
CA VAL A 45 -9.74 -15.75 5.28
C VAL A 45 -10.40 -16.88 4.48
N HIS A 46 -10.64 -16.64 3.19
CA HIS A 46 -11.27 -17.61 2.30
C HIS A 46 -10.42 -18.89 2.17
N ARG A 47 -9.09 -18.75 2.18
CA ARG A 47 -8.17 -19.91 2.12
C ARG A 47 -7.93 -20.56 3.48
N GLY A 48 -8.54 -20.05 4.55
CA GLY A 48 -8.35 -20.59 5.89
C GLY A 48 -7.02 -20.19 6.54
N GLU A 49 -6.35 -19.19 6.03
CA GLU A 49 -5.04 -18.74 6.55
C GLU A 49 -5.17 -17.81 7.75
N MET A 50 -6.34 -17.22 7.93
CA MET A 50 -6.64 -16.39 9.11
C MET A 50 -8.14 -16.37 9.35
N THR A 51 -8.54 -15.98 10.55
CA THR A 51 -9.95 -15.82 10.88
C THR A 51 -10.48 -14.47 10.42
N HIS A 52 -11.80 -14.37 10.25
CA HIS A 52 -12.43 -13.09 9.92
C HIS A 52 -12.15 -12.04 11.01
N LYS A 53 -12.11 -12.45 12.26
CA LYS A 53 -11.81 -11.56 13.38
C LYS A 53 -10.40 -10.98 13.28
N ASP A 54 -9.43 -11.82 12.91
CA ASP A 54 -8.05 -11.36 12.70
C ASP A 54 -7.97 -10.37 11.54
N ALA A 55 -8.69 -10.64 10.46
CA ALA A 55 -8.72 -9.74 9.30
C ALA A 55 -9.31 -8.38 9.69
N GLU A 56 -10.40 -8.37 10.46
CA GLU A 56 -11.00 -7.12 10.94
C GLU A 56 -10.03 -6.32 11.83
N ARG A 57 -9.29 -7.02 12.69
CA ARG A 57 -8.29 -6.37 13.54
C ARG A 57 -7.21 -5.68 12.71
N ARG A 58 -6.73 -6.36 11.67
CA ARG A 58 -5.70 -5.79 10.79
C ARG A 58 -6.22 -4.61 10.00
N LEU A 59 -7.45 -4.68 9.50
CA LEU A 59 -8.07 -3.55 8.82
C LEU A 59 -8.19 -2.34 9.74
N SER A 60 -8.63 -2.55 10.98
CA SER A 60 -8.75 -1.49 11.97
C SER A 60 -7.40 -0.86 12.29
N TYR A 61 -6.36 -1.68 12.41
CA TYR A 61 -5.01 -1.18 12.65
C TYR A 61 -4.56 -0.26 11.52
N VAL A 62 -4.73 -0.70 10.27
CA VAL A 62 -4.31 0.10 9.10
C VAL A 62 -5.10 1.41 9.02
N ARG A 63 -6.42 1.36 9.33
CA ARG A 63 -7.24 2.59 9.35
C ARG A 63 -6.76 3.58 10.40
N GLY A 64 -6.15 3.10 11.47
CA GLY A 64 -5.59 3.95 12.53
C GLY A 64 -4.23 4.55 12.17
N LEU A 65 -3.56 4.03 11.14
CA LEU A 65 -2.33 4.61 10.67
C LEU A 65 -2.61 5.90 9.89
N ARG A 66 -1.72 6.87 10.05
CA ARG A 66 -1.84 8.13 9.31
C ARG A 66 -1.24 7.97 7.93
N ILE A 67 -1.97 7.31 7.04
CA ILE A 67 -1.55 7.10 5.67
C ILE A 67 -2.29 8.10 4.78
N ARG A 68 -1.52 8.91 4.06
CA ARG A 68 -2.10 9.83 3.08
C ARG A 68 -2.31 9.08 1.78
N LEU A 69 -3.56 9.01 1.36
CA LEU A 69 -3.94 8.30 0.13
C LEU A 69 -4.09 9.29 -1.01
N LEU A 70 -3.50 8.96 -2.14
CA LEU A 70 -3.47 9.81 -3.32
C LEU A 70 -3.91 9.01 -4.55
N GLY A 71 -4.70 9.64 -5.42
CA GLY A 71 -5.21 8.96 -6.59
C GLY A 71 -5.79 9.95 -7.60
N ASP A 72 -4.99 10.92 -8.01
CA ASP A 72 -5.42 11.93 -8.96
C ASP A 72 -5.01 11.58 -10.40
N ARG A 73 -5.38 12.47 -11.32
CA ARG A 73 -5.10 12.28 -12.74
C ARG A 73 -3.62 12.24 -13.04
N VAL A 74 -2.82 13.05 -12.34
CA VAL A 74 -1.36 13.09 -12.55
C VAL A 74 -0.75 11.75 -12.17
N LEU A 75 -1.14 11.21 -11.01
CA LEU A 75 -0.66 9.90 -10.57
C LEU A 75 -1.00 8.82 -11.61
N HIS A 76 -2.23 8.80 -12.09
CA HIS A 76 -2.68 7.79 -13.05
C HIS A 76 -1.92 7.92 -14.38
N SER A 77 -1.65 9.14 -14.83
CA SER A 77 -0.90 9.37 -16.07
C SER A 77 0.53 8.88 -15.95
N VAL A 78 1.20 9.16 -14.83
CA VAL A 78 2.58 8.69 -14.59
C VAL A 78 2.61 7.18 -14.44
N ALA A 79 1.62 6.60 -13.74
CA ALA A 79 1.53 5.14 -13.59
C ALA A 79 1.40 4.44 -14.94
N TRP A 80 0.60 5.00 -15.86
CA TRP A 80 0.49 4.46 -17.21
C TRP A 80 1.85 4.41 -17.89
N LYS A 81 2.59 5.51 -17.83
CA LYS A 81 3.92 5.58 -18.45
C LYS A 81 4.90 4.59 -17.85
N VAL A 82 4.88 4.44 -16.53
CA VAL A 82 5.76 3.50 -15.83
C VAL A 82 5.45 2.06 -16.27
N ALA A 83 4.18 1.69 -16.27
CA ALA A 83 3.77 0.34 -16.68
C ALA A 83 4.16 0.07 -18.13
N ASP A 84 3.96 1.06 -19.00
CA ASP A 84 4.28 0.93 -20.40
C ASP A 84 5.78 0.75 -20.63
N GLN A 85 6.60 1.55 -19.96
CA GLN A 85 8.06 1.47 -20.05
C GLN A 85 8.61 0.14 -19.55
N LEU A 86 7.98 -0.43 -18.52
CA LEU A 86 8.43 -1.68 -17.91
C LEU A 86 7.76 -2.92 -18.51
N GLY A 87 6.81 -2.72 -19.43
CA GLY A 87 6.10 -3.82 -20.07
C GLY A 87 5.19 -4.58 -19.11
N TRP A 88 4.67 -3.91 -18.08
CA TRP A 88 3.79 -4.55 -17.11
C TRP A 88 2.38 -4.74 -17.68
N PRO A 89 1.68 -5.84 -17.32
CA PRO A 89 0.35 -6.13 -17.86
C PRO A 89 -0.76 -5.28 -17.27
N ASP A 90 -0.51 -4.63 -16.13
CA ASP A 90 -1.48 -3.72 -15.51
C ASP A 90 -0.75 -2.57 -14.81
N THR A 91 -1.53 -1.66 -14.21
CA THR A 91 -0.98 -0.45 -13.62
C THR A 91 -0.96 -0.44 -12.09
N PHE A 92 -1.32 -1.54 -11.44
CA PHE A 92 -1.45 -1.52 -9.98
C PHE A 92 -0.12 -1.24 -9.29
N ASP A 93 0.91 -2.02 -9.58
CA ASP A 93 2.24 -1.77 -9.01
C ASP A 93 2.83 -0.45 -9.51
N ALA A 94 2.47 -0.07 -10.73
CA ALA A 94 2.94 1.18 -11.31
C ALA A 94 2.43 2.40 -10.54
N GLU A 95 1.26 2.34 -9.90
CA GLU A 95 0.78 3.44 -9.08
C GLU A 95 1.69 3.69 -7.88
N TYR A 96 2.21 2.63 -7.27
CA TYR A 96 3.15 2.78 -6.15
C TYR A 96 4.47 3.39 -6.59
N VAL A 97 5.01 2.94 -7.72
CA VAL A 97 6.24 3.50 -8.27
C VAL A 97 6.04 4.96 -8.66
N ALA A 98 4.93 5.25 -9.35
CA ALA A 98 4.62 6.62 -9.78
C ALA A 98 4.51 7.57 -8.59
N LEU A 99 3.81 7.16 -7.54
CA LEU A 99 3.66 7.98 -6.35
C LEU A 99 5.01 8.25 -5.69
N THR A 100 5.88 7.24 -5.66
CA THR A 100 7.23 7.38 -5.12
C THR A 100 8.02 8.42 -5.91
N GLN A 101 7.97 8.34 -7.24
CA GLN A 101 8.66 9.30 -8.10
C GLN A 101 8.15 10.72 -7.92
N LEU A 102 6.85 10.88 -7.71
CA LEU A 102 6.24 12.20 -7.64
C LEU A 102 6.38 12.86 -6.27
N GLN A 103 6.30 12.11 -5.18
CA GLN A 103 6.14 12.71 -3.87
C GLN A 103 6.90 12.08 -2.72
N ALA A 104 7.66 11.01 -2.93
CA ALA A 104 8.26 10.29 -1.82
C ALA A 104 9.77 10.13 -1.96
N ASP A 105 10.42 9.84 -0.84
CA ASP A 105 11.84 9.58 -0.78
C ASP A 105 12.16 8.13 -1.12
N ALA A 106 11.27 7.20 -0.78
CA ALA A 106 11.48 5.79 -1.02
C ALA A 106 10.18 4.99 -1.02
N LEU A 107 10.20 3.88 -1.73
CA LEU A 107 9.13 2.88 -1.69
C LEU A 107 9.61 1.72 -0.82
N ILE A 108 8.83 1.40 0.23
CA ILE A 108 9.15 0.29 1.12
C ILE A 108 8.32 -0.92 0.70
N THR A 109 8.99 -2.03 0.47
CA THR A 109 8.34 -3.26 0.03
C THR A 109 9.01 -4.45 0.71
N LEU A 110 8.24 -5.53 0.90
CA LEU A 110 8.75 -6.81 1.36
C LEU A 110 9.25 -7.67 0.20
N ASP A 111 9.02 -7.22 -1.01
CA ASP A 111 9.45 -7.91 -2.22
C ASP A 111 10.97 -7.97 -2.30
N ARG A 112 11.47 -9.02 -2.90
CA ARG A 112 12.89 -9.29 -2.99
C ARG A 112 13.40 -9.16 -4.41
#